data_7d596a369c97bdbcb2dfeb9062b01ab2
#
_entry.id   7d596a369c97bdbcb2dfeb9062b01ab2
#
_cell.length_a   1.000
_cell.length_b   1.000
_cell.length_c   1.000
_cell.angle_alpha   90.00
_cell.angle_beta   90.00
_cell.angle_gamma   90.00
#
_symmetry.space_group_name_H-M   'P 1'
#
loop_
_entity.id
_entity.type
_entity.pdbx_description
1 polymer ?
#
loop_
_entity_poly.entity_id
_entity_poly.type
_entity_poly.pdbx_seq_one_letter_code
_entity_poly.pdbx_strand_id
1 'polypeptide(L)'
;MSADTLAIVLCDGDAGLWRLQREALPGAMVVLDWWHAAVRFEHALQAARGLGAGAADTHLAAEAVRGLERAKWRLWHGRWPGCRRKLAALLRWAQREQMRDVAGIGRLERHVSELLGYLERNENALVHYAARHRRGEPISTAFVESAVNEIVAKRRSKKQQMRWNRATVQPFLDVRTAVLNDTLEDAFRMRYSRFRPANDDGASAAVAQ
;
A
#
# COMPACT_ATOMS: atom_id res chain seq x y z
N MET A 1 -2.83 26.52 7.72
CA MET A 1 -4.01 25.67 7.44
C MET A 1 -5.24 26.47 7.89
N SER A 2 -6.29 26.56 7.09
CA SER A 2 -7.53 27.22 7.52
C SER A 2 -8.19 26.35 8.62
N ALA A 3 -9.00 26.98 9.51
CA ALA A 3 -9.64 26.30 10.64
C ALA A 3 -10.58 25.15 10.23
N ASP A 4 -10.97 25.08 8.95
CA ASP A 4 -11.93 24.10 8.41
C ASP A 4 -11.26 22.96 7.61
N THR A 5 -9.92 22.84 7.64
CA THR A 5 -9.24 21.77 6.89
C THR A 5 -9.29 20.47 7.67
N LEU A 6 -10.09 19.50 7.21
CA LEU A 6 -10.09 18.13 7.77
C LEU A 6 -8.82 17.39 7.34
N ALA A 7 -7.94 17.13 8.28
CA ALA A 7 -6.77 16.29 8.04
C ALA A 7 -7.18 14.80 8.00
N ILE A 8 -6.69 14.08 6.99
CA ILE A 8 -6.86 12.62 6.86
C ILE A 8 -5.49 11.96 7.01
N VAL A 9 -5.38 11.01 7.91
CA VAL A 9 -4.15 10.24 8.13
C VAL A 9 -4.37 8.81 7.71
N LEU A 10 -3.59 8.37 6.72
CA LEU A 10 -3.49 6.99 6.29
C LEU A 10 -2.34 6.32 7.06
N CYS A 11 -2.58 5.16 7.66
CA CYS A 11 -1.59 4.43 8.45
C CYS A 11 -1.69 2.93 8.21
N ASP A 12 -0.54 2.25 8.28
CA ASP A 12 -0.40 0.79 8.06
C ASP A 12 -0.92 -0.07 9.22
N GLY A 13 -1.36 0.56 10.31
CA GLY A 13 -1.87 -0.13 11.50
C GLY A 13 -0.80 -0.41 12.57
N ASP A 14 0.40 0.18 12.45
CA ASP A 14 1.40 0.12 13.51
C ASP A 14 0.98 0.95 14.73
N ALA A 15 1.11 0.37 15.92
CA ALA A 15 0.67 1.00 17.16
C ALA A 15 1.49 2.26 17.52
N GLY A 16 2.77 2.29 17.15
CA GLY A 16 3.62 3.46 17.35
C GLY A 16 3.21 4.63 16.46
N LEU A 17 2.87 4.34 15.20
CA LEU A 17 2.37 5.36 14.27
C LEU A 17 1.00 5.89 14.70
N TRP A 18 0.09 5.05 15.19
CA TRP A 18 -1.18 5.51 15.75
C TRP A 18 -1.01 6.41 16.97
N ARG A 19 -0.03 6.12 17.84
CA ARG A 19 0.29 6.98 18.98
C ARG A 19 0.79 8.33 18.52
N LEU A 20 1.77 8.34 17.61
CA LEU A 20 2.33 9.57 17.04
C LEU A 20 1.24 10.43 16.37
N GLN A 21 0.36 9.82 15.61
CA GLN A 21 -0.75 10.51 14.94
C GLN A 21 -1.69 11.19 15.96
N ARG A 22 -2.06 10.49 17.02
CA ARG A 22 -2.95 11.06 18.07
C ARG A 22 -2.30 12.23 18.79
N GLU A 23 -0.98 12.18 18.99
CA GLU A 23 -0.24 13.28 19.63
C GLU A 23 -0.08 14.48 18.68
N ALA A 24 0.26 14.23 17.42
CA ALA A 24 0.54 15.29 16.44
C ALA A 24 -0.73 15.91 15.82
N LEU A 25 -1.76 15.12 15.59
CA LEU A 25 -2.99 15.51 14.87
C LEU A 25 -4.23 14.88 15.53
N PRO A 26 -4.60 15.27 16.74
CA PRO A 26 -5.67 14.63 17.52
C PRO A 26 -7.05 14.72 16.87
N GLY A 27 -7.29 15.75 16.03
CA GLY A 27 -8.56 15.94 15.31
C GLY A 27 -8.60 15.31 13.91
N ALA A 28 -7.56 14.62 13.49
CA ALA A 28 -7.51 14.05 12.16
C ALA A 28 -8.43 12.82 12.02
N MET A 29 -9.05 12.67 10.86
CA MET A 29 -9.72 11.43 10.48
C MET A 29 -8.67 10.35 10.21
N VAL A 30 -8.73 9.24 10.91
CA VAL A 30 -7.82 8.13 10.72
C VAL A 30 -8.42 7.09 9.78
N VAL A 31 -7.60 6.58 8.86
CA VAL A 31 -8.00 5.57 7.89
C VAL A 31 -6.90 4.50 7.83
N LEU A 32 -7.28 3.25 8.06
CA LEU A 32 -6.37 2.12 7.84
C LEU A 32 -6.08 2.01 6.34
N ASP A 33 -4.80 1.99 5.99
CA ASP A 33 -4.37 1.91 4.59
C ASP A 33 -4.88 0.62 3.93
N TRP A 34 -5.66 0.79 2.86
CA TRP A 34 -6.23 -0.31 2.11
C TRP A 34 -5.17 -1.24 1.49
N TRP A 35 -4.04 -0.70 1.04
CA TRP A 35 -2.99 -1.52 0.42
C TRP A 35 -2.43 -2.54 1.41
N HIS A 36 -2.13 -2.14 2.65
CA HIS A 36 -1.66 -3.03 3.70
C HIS A 36 -2.70 -4.10 4.08
N ALA A 37 -3.97 -3.74 4.12
CA ALA A 37 -5.05 -4.71 4.32
C ALA A 37 -5.16 -5.69 3.13
N ALA A 38 -5.11 -5.18 1.89
CA ALA A 38 -5.20 -5.98 0.68
C ALA A 38 -4.04 -6.97 0.53
N VAL A 39 -2.80 -6.56 0.85
CA VAL A 39 -1.62 -7.44 0.85
C VAL A 39 -1.80 -8.60 1.83
N ARG A 40 -2.33 -8.36 3.04
CA ARG A 40 -2.60 -9.43 4.01
C ARG A 40 -3.68 -10.39 3.52
N PHE A 41 -4.72 -9.90 2.86
CA PHE A 41 -5.70 -10.75 2.17
C PHE A 41 -5.04 -11.60 1.07
N GLU A 42 -4.12 -11.02 0.30
CA GLU A 42 -3.43 -11.76 -0.77
C GLU A 42 -2.54 -12.87 -0.22
N HIS A 43 -1.83 -12.64 0.89
CA HIS A 43 -1.07 -13.71 1.56
C HIS A 43 -1.99 -14.87 1.99
N ALA A 44 -3.16 -14.57 2.55
CA ALA A 44 -4.13 -15.59 2.92
C ALA A 44 -4.72 -16.31 1.68
N LEU A 45 -4.98 -15.58 0.59
CA LEU A 45 -5.44 -16.14 -0.67
C LEU A 45 -4.40 -17.07 -1.32
N GLN A 46 -3.12 -16.68 -1.30
CA GLN A 46 -2.04 -17.52 -1.79
C GLN A 46 -1.93 -18.81 -0.97
N ALA A 47 -2.04 -18.72 0.37
CA ALA A 47 -2.07 -19.90 1.23
C ALA A 47 -3.28 -20.80 0.93
N ALA A 48 -4.47 -20.21 0.68
CA ALA A 48 -5.68 -20.95 0.32
C ALA A 48 -5.57 -21.67 -1.04
N ARG A 49 -4.96 -21.01 -2.05
CA ARG A 49 -4.70 -21.62 -3.37
C ARG A 49 -3.69 -22.77 -3.29
N GLY A 50 -2.81 -22.76 -2.30
CA GLY A 50 -1.83 -23.80 -2.06
C GLY A 50 -2.32 -24.95 -1.15
N LEU A 51 -3.61 -25.02 -0.84
CA LEU A 51 -4.19 -26.15 -0.10
C LEU A 51 -4.26 -27.38 -0.98
N GLY A 52 -3.80 -28.50 -0.43
CA GLY A 52 -3.93 -29.84 -1.01
C GLY A 52 -3.15 -30.02 -2.32
N ALA A 53 -2.30 -31.03 -2.35
CA ALA A 53 -1.60 -31.44 -3.58
C ALA A 53 -2.40 -32.48 -4.39
N GLY A 54 -3.58 -32.90 -3.89
CA GLY A 54 -4.39 -33.97 -4.47
C GLY A 54 -5.73 -33.48 -5.05
N ALA A 55 -6.26 -34.23 -6.02
CA ALA A 55 -7.57 -33.93 -6.67
C ALA A 55 -8.74 -33.88 -5.67
N ALA A 56 -8.65 -34.62 -4.55
CA ALA A 56 -9.67 -34.65 -3.50
C ALA A 56 -9.75 -33.32 -2.72
N ASP A 57 -8.69 -32.51 -2.68
CA ASP A 57 -8.60 -31.30 -1.87
C ASP A 57 -8.85 -30.01 -2.67
N THR A 58 -9.02 -30.12 -3.99
CA THR A 58 -9.22 -28.94 -4.85
C THR A 58 -10.47 -28.14 -4.46
N HIS A 59 -11.52 -28.80 -3.95
CA HIS A 59 -12.73 -28.14 -3.48
C HIS A 59 -12.50 -27.34 -2.20
N LEU A 60 -11.60 -27.77 -1.30
CA LEU A 60 -11.23 -27.08 -0.08
C LEU A 60 -10.53 -25.76 -0.40
N ALA A 61 -9.57 -25.79 -1.33
CA ALA A 61 -8.90 -24.61 -1.83
C ALA A 61 -9.90 -23.58 -2.41
N ALA A 62 -10.81 -24.04 -3.27
CA ALA A 62 -11.82 -23.19 -3.88
C ALA A 62 -12.80 -22.61 -2.85
N GLU A 63 -13.17 -23.36 -1.81
CA GLU A 63 -14.03 -22.88 -0.73
C GLU A 63 -13.32 -21.81 0.12
N ALA A 64 -12.08 -22.05 0.51
CA ALA A 64 -11.26 -21.10 1.26
C ALA A 64 -11.06 -19.79 0.48
N VAL A 65 -10.72 -19.87 -0.80
CA VAL A 65 -10.56 -18.70 -1.68
C VAL A 65 -11.87 -17.90 -1.75
N ARG A 66 -13.01 -18.55 -2.05
CA ARG A 66 -14.32 -17.87 -2.07
C ARG A 66 -14.68 -17.22 -0.73
N GLY A 67 -14.32 -17.87 0.39
CA GLY A 67 -14.52 -17.34 1.73
C GLY A 67 -13.75 -16.04 1.95
N LEU A 68 -12.46 -16.02 1.59
CA LEU A 68 -11.57 -14.85 1.70
C LEU A 68 -12.00 -13.72 0.77
N GLU A 69 -12.33 -14.00 -0.49
CA GLU A 69 -12.79 -12.98 -1.44
C GLU A 69 -14.09 -12.32 -0.96
N ARG A 70 -15.04 -13.10 -0.44
CA ARG A 70 -16.26 -12.56 0.15
C ARG A 70 -15.99 -11.74 1.40
N ALA A 71 -14.99 -12.09 2.21
CA ALA A 71 -14.58 -11.30 3.38
C ALA A 71 -13.95 -9.99 2.94
N LYS A 72 -13.00 -10.02 1.98
CA LYS A 72 -12.35 -8.85 1.39
C LYS A 72 -13.37 -7.88 0.78
N TRP A 73 -14.34 -8.40 0.01
CA TRP A 73 -15.43 -7.62 -0.56
C TRP A 73 -16.29 -6.93 0.49
N ARG A 74 -16.61 -7.62 1.61
CA ARG A 74 -17.36 -7.01 2.71
C ARG A 74 -16.58 -5.88 3.37
N LEU A 75 -15.27 -6.06 3.59
CA LEU A 75 -14.42 -5.00 4.13
C LEU A 75 -14.37 -3.79 3.20
N TRP A 76 -14.19 -4.01 1.90
CA TRP A 76 -14.20 -2.98 0.88
C TRP A 76 -15.47 -2.12 0.92
N HIS A 77 -16.61 -2.74 1.17
CA HIS A 77 -17.90 -2.08 1.29
C HIS A 77 -18.25 -1.62 2.71
N GLY A 78 -17.31 -1.48 3.62
CA GLY A 78 -17.52 -0.99 4.98
C GLY A 78 -18.34 -1.92 5.87
N ARG A 79 -18.48 -3.20 5.49
CA ARG A 79 -19.27 -4.19 6.22
C ARG A 79 -18.39 -5.02 7.16
N TRP A 80 -17.64 -4.31 8.03
CA TRP A 80 -16.70 -4.95 8.96
C TRP A 80 -17.27 -6.10 9.77
N PRO A 81 -18.44 -6.01 10.44
CA PRO A 81 -18.98 -7.13 11.19
C PRO A 81 -19.21 -8.38 10.34
N GLY A 82 -19.56 -8.19 9.06
CA GLY A 82 -19.73 -9.27 8.09
C GLY A 82 -18.41 -9.87 7.63
N CYS A 83 -17.36 -9.07 7.44
CA CYS A 83 -16.01 -9.51 7.16
C CYS A 83 -15.47 -10.34 8.33
N ARG A 84 -15.53 -9.82 9.54
CA ARG A 84 -15.09 -10.46 10.78
C ARG A 84 -15.71 -11.85 10.95
N ARG A 85 -17.05 -11.97 10.80
CA ARG A 85 -17.75 -13.26 10.90
C ARG A 85 -17.25 -14.27 9.88
N LYS A 86 -16.96 -13.82 8.63
CA LYS A 86 -16.43 -14.69 7.58
C LYS A 86 -15.02 -15.18 7.89
N LEU A 87 -14.13 -14.29 8.30
CA LEU A 87 -12.76 -14.66 8.68
C LEU A 87 -12.74 -15.58 9.89
N ALA A 88 -13.54 -15.29 10.93
CA ALA A 88 -13.66 -16.15 12.10
C ALA A 88 -14.24 -17.54 11.76
N ALA A 89 -15.19 -17.62 10.83
CA ALA A 89 -15.73 -18.90 10.38
C ALA A 89 -14.68 -19.70 9.62
N LEU A 90 -13.90 -19.03 8.74
CA LEU A 90 -12.82 -19.65 7.98
C LEU A 90 -11.70 -20.15 8.91
N LEU A 91 -11.35 -19.37 9.94
CA LEU A 91 -10.36 -19.77 10.93
C LEU A 91 -10.78 -21.03 11.67
N ARG A 92 -12.02 -21.07 12.20
CA ARG A 92 -12.56 -22.27 12.85
C ARG A 92 -12.62 -23.48 11.92
N TRP A 93 -12.91 -23.26 10.64
CA TRP A 93 -12.88 -24.33 9.65
C TRP A 93 -11.44 -24.84 9.45
N ALA A 94 -10.46 -23.96 9.25
CA ALA A 94 -9.06 -24.35 9.09
C ALA A 94 -8.53 -25.13 10.29
N GLN A 95 -8.89 -24.74 11.51
CA GLN A 95 -8.52 -25.45 12.75
C GLN A 95 -9.11 -26.88 12.80
N ARG A 96 -10.33 -27.08 12.30
CA ARG A 96 -10.90 -28.44 12.19
C ARG A 96 -10.23 -29.28 11.11
N GLU A 97 -9.92 -28.69 9.96
CA GLU A 97 -9.22 -29.40 8.88
C GLU A 97 -7.77 -29.71 9.21
N GLN A 98 -7.14 -28.97 10.11
CA GLN A 98 -5.79 -29.27 10.62
C GLN A 98 -5.75 -30.62 11.32
N MET A 99 -6.83 -31.02 11.99
CA MET A 99 -6.94 -32.35 12.61
C MET A 99 -7.04 -33.49 11.60
N ARG A 100 -7.29 -33.17 10.31
CA ARG A 100 -7.37 -34.10 9.18
C ARG A 100 -6.08 -34.14 8.36
N ASP A 101 -5.04 -33.43 8.80
CA ASP A 101 -3.71 -33.36 8.18
C ASP A 101 -3.75 -32.90 6.71
N VAL A 102 -4.62 -31.94 6.39
CA VAL A 102 -4.68 -31.33 5.06
C VAL A 102 -3.42 -30.52 4.79
N ALA A 103 -2.70 -30.84 3.72
CA ALA A 103 -1.45 -30.17 3.37
C ALA A 103 -1.67 -28.66 3.16
N GLY A 104 -0.86 -27.84 3.83
CA GLY A 104 -0.89 -26.37 3.74
C GLY A 104 -1.90 -25.67 4.65
N ILE A 105 -2.78 -26.41 5.36
CA ILE A 105 -3.84 -25.83 6.18
C ILE A 105 -3.30 -24.95 7.33
N GLY A 106 -2.22 -25.35 7.98
CA GLY A 106 -1.59 -24.56 9.05
C GLY A 106 -1.03 -23.22 8.57
N ARG A 107 -0.58 -23.14 7.31
CA ARG A 107 -0.20 -21.86 6.71
C ARG A 107 -1.42 -20.96 6.50
N LEU A 108 -2.51 -21.50 5.99
CA LEU A 108 -3.76 -20.76 5.83
C LEU A 108 -4.29 -20.26 7.17
N GLU A 109 -4.36 -21.15 8.17
CA GLU A 109 -4.80 -20.80 9.52
C GLU A 109 -4.03 -19.60 10.09
N ARG A 110 -2.69 -19.65 10.02
CA ARG A 110 -1.83 -18.57 10.49
C ARG A 110 -2.13 -17.26 9.78
N HIS A 111 -2.18 -17.23 8.44
CA HIS A 111 -2.47 -15.99 7.71
C HIS A 111 -3.87 -15.44 7.95
N VAL A 112 -4.87 -16.30 8.12
CA VAL A 112 -6.23 -15.88 8.46
C VAL A 112 -6.30 -15.33 9.88
N SER A 113 -5.61 -15.96 10.83
CA SER A 113 -5.51 -15.49 12.22
C SER A 113 -4.81 -14.13 12.31
N GLU A 114 -3.66 -13.99 11.64
CA GLU A 114 -2.91 -12.73 11.57
C GLU A 114 -3.74 -11.61 10.93
N LEU A 115 -4.44 -11.88 9.83
CA LEU A 115 -5.31 -10.94 9.15
C LEU A 115 -6.48 -10.52 10.04
N LEU A 116 -7.15 -11.46 10.68
CA LEU A 116 -8.28 -11.17 11.57
C LEU A 116 -7.83 -10.29 12.74
N GLY A 117 -6.76 -10.69 13.45
CA GLY A 117 -6.23 -9.92 14.56
C GLY A 117 -5.70 -8.53 14.15
N TYR A 118 -5.14 -8.40 12.95
CA TYR A 118 -4.75 -7.10 12.41
C TYR A 118 -5.95 -6.17 12.20
N LEU A 119 -7.02 -6.66 11.58
CA LEU A 119 -8.23 -5.87 11.34
C LEU A 119 -8.98 -5.54 12.63
N GLU A 120 -9.02 -6.46 13.62
CA GLU A 120 -9.63 -6.23 14.92
C GLU A 120 -8.90 -5.13 15.70
N ARG A 121 -7.56 -5.16 15.73
CA ARG A 121 -6.78 -4.10 16.40
C ARG A 121 -6.95 -2.72 15.77
N ASN A 122 -7.33 -2.66 14.52
CA ASN A 122 -7.46 -1.43 13.75
C ASN A 122 -8.92 -1.11 13.37
N GLU A 123 -9.91 -1.72 14.05
CA GLU A 123 -11.32 -1.61 13.65
C GLU A 123 -11.84 -0.17 13.62
N ASN A 124 -11.35 0.68 14.50
CA ASN A 124 -11.75 2.11 14.58
C ASN A 124 -11.25 2.95 13.38
N ALA A 125 -10.28 2.42 12.61
CA ALA A 125 -9.74 3.07 11.41
C ALA A 125 -10.27 2.44 10.11
N LEU A 126 -11.16 1.43 10.21
CA LEU A 126 -11.81 0.82 9.06
C LEU A 126 -12.92 1.72 8.53
N VAL A 127 -12.91 1.94 7.23
CA VAL A 127 -13.85 2.84 6.56
C VAL A 127 -14.58 2.13 5.41
N HIS A 128 -15.56 2.80 4.82
CA HIS A 128 -16.19 2.32 3.59
C HIS A 128 -15.31 2.68 2.38
N TYR A 129 -14.30 1.83 2.09
CA TYR A 129 -13.29 2.07 1.06
C TYR A 129 -13.91 2.30 -0.34
N ALA A 130 -14.88 1.49 -0.75
CA ALA A 130 -15.55 1.66 -2.03
C ALA A 130 -16.25 3.02 -2.17
N ALA A 131 -16.84 3.55 -1.12
CA ALA A 131 -17.47 4.87 -1.16
C ALA A 131 -16.43 5.99 -1.26
N ARG A 132 -15.34 5.90 -0.47
CA ARG A 132 -14.22 6.85 -0.54
C ARG A 132 -13.58 6.86 -1.91
N HIS A 133 -13.28 5.67 -2.46
CA HIS A 133 -12.70 5.51 -3.79
C HIS A 133 -13.56 6.18 -4.88
N ARG A 134 -14.89 5.98 -4.86
CA ARG A 134 -15.80 6.64 -5.81
C ARG A 134 -15.83 8.16 -5.69
N ARG A 135 -15.53 8.71 -4.51
CA ARG A 135 -15.44 10.17 -4.29
C ARG A 135 -14.03 10.73 -4.57
N GLY A 136 -13.09 9.89 -5.04
CA GLY A 136 -11.71 10.30 -5.25
C GLY A 136 -10.93 10.57 -3.96
N GLU A 137 -11.43 10.13 -2.81
CA GLU A 137 -10.76 10.30 -1.53
C GLU A 137 -9.60 9.31 -1.37
N PRO A 138 -8.50 9.70 -0.70
CA PRO A 138 -7.38 8.79 -0.47
C PRO A 138 -7.78 7.60 0.40
N ILE A 139 -7.38 6.41 -0.03
CA ILE A 139 -7.63 5.13 0.66
C ILE A 139 -6.34 4.32 0.86
N SER A 140 -5.25 4.73 0.23
CA SER A 140 -3.99 3.97 0.24
C SER A 140 -2.80 4.88 0.00
N THR A 141 -1.66 4.53 0.60
CA THR A 141 -0.34 5.15 0.37
C THR A 141 0.44 4.50 -0.77
N ALA A 142 -0.15 3.55 -1.50
CA ALA A 142 0.53 2.80 -2.57
C ALA A 142 1.18 3.70 -3.64
N PHE A 143 0.59 4.86 -3.94
CA PHE A 143 1.17 5.84 -4.85
C PHE A 143 2.43 6.50 -4.26
N VAL A 144 2.45 6.77 -2.94
CA VAL A 144 3.62 7.32 -2.24
C VAL A 144 4.75 6.29 -2.22
N GLU A 145 4.42 5.03 -1.93
CA GLU A 145 5.41 3.94 -1.97
C GLU A 145 5.97 3.74 -3.38
N SER A 146 5.14 3.84 -4.41
CA SER A 146 5.58 3.80 -5.80
C SER A 146 6.53 4.95 -6.13
N ALA A 147 6.21 6.17 -5.70
CA ALA A 147 7.08 7.33 -5.88
C ALA A 147 8.41 7.17 -5.12
N VAL A 148 8.37 6.72 -3.87
CA VAL A 148 9.58 6.42 -3.09
C VAL A 148 10.42 5.33 -3.75
N ASN A 149 9.81 4.27 -4.27
CA ASN A 149 10.53 3.23 -5.01
C ASN A 149 11.16 3.78 -6.29
N GLU A 150 10.45 4.61 -7.03
CA GLU A 150 10.96 5.22 -8.27
C GLU A 150 12.11 6.20 -8.00
N ILE A 151 11.94 7.08 -7.03
CA ILE A 151 12.91 8.15 -6.72
C ILE A 151 14.13 7.59 -5.96
N VAL A 152 13.88 6.73 -4.98
CA VAL A 152 14.90 6.29 -4.01
C VAL A 152 15.40 4.89 -4.31
N ALA A 153 14.52 3.89 -4.32
CA ALA A 153 14.93 2.48 -4.28
C ALA A 153 15.60 2.00 -5.56
N LYS A 154 15.12 2.39 -6.75
CA LYS A 154 15.69 1.99 -8.04
C LYS A 154 17.12 2.50 -8.23
N ARG A 155 17.45 3.66 -7.68
CA ARG A 155 18.79 4.29 -7.86
C ARG A 155 19.72 4.04 -6.70
N ARG A 156 19.20 3.76 -5.53
CA ARG A 156 20.04 3.46 -4.35
C ARG A 156 20.45 2.01 -4.24
N SER A 157 20.12 1.19 -5.24
CA SER A 157 20.50 -0.22 -5.27
C SER A 157 20.33 -0.88 -3.90
N LYS A 158 19.09 -0.99 -3.43
CA LYS A 158 18.76 -1.56 -2.12
C LYS A 158 19.47 -2.90 -1.85
N LYS A 159 19.88 -3.59 -2.93
CA LYS A 159 20.65 -4.83 -2.91
C LYS A 159 22.17 -4.65 -2.75
N GLN A 160 22.70 -3.45 -2.97
CA GLN A 160 24.18 -3.20 -2.99
C GLN A 160 24.68 -2.46 -1.74
N GLN A 161 23.84 -2.22 -0.72
CA GLN A 161 24.19 -1.58 0.56
C GLN A 161 25.08 -0.33 0.40
N MET A 162 24.78 0.53 -0.55
CA MET A 162 25.55 1.75 -0.78
C MET A 162 25.50 2.65 0.46
N ARG A 163 26.67 3.05 0.94
CA ARG A 163 26.78 4.06 1.99
C ARG A 163 26.50 5.45 1.39
N TRP A 164 25.49 6.10 1.91
CA TRP A 164 25.13 7.45 1.51
C TRP A 164 25.49 8.45 2.60
N ASN A 165 26.14 9.55 2.19
CA ASN A 165 26.37 10.68 3.06
C ASN A 165 25.14 11.60 3.03
N ARG A 166 24.72 12.11 4.19
CA ARG A 166 23.57 13.02 4.30
C ARG A 166 23.72 14.27 3.43
N ALA A 167 24.95 14.77 3.29
CA ALA A 167 25.26 15.95 2.46
C ALA A 167 25.08 15.70 0.96
N THR A 168 25.24 14.46 0.48
CA THR A 168 25.14 14.12 -0.96
C THR A 168 23.78 13.55 -1.34
N VAL A 169 23.02 13.03 -0.36
CA VAL A 169 21.71 12.42 -0.59
C VAL A 169 20.67 13.44 -1.05
N GLN A 170 20.59 14.57 -0.34
CA GLN A 170 19.56 15.57 -0.63
C GLN A 170 19.72 16.19 -2.03
N PRO A 171 20.91 16.68 -2.42
CA PRO A 171 21.11 17.18 -3.78
C PRO A 171 20.80 16.15 -4.87
N PHE A 172 21.13 14.87 -4.63
CA PHE A 172 20.80 13.79 -5.55
C PHE A 172 19.28 13.61 -5.69
N LEU A 173 18.54 13.62 -4.58
CA LEU A 173 17.09 13.50 -4.59
C LEU A 173 16.41 14.69 -5.25
N ASP A 174 16.92 15.90 -5.03
CA ASP A 174 16.41 17.13 -5.64
C ASP A 174 16.54 17.07 -7.16
N VAL A 175 17.72 16.69 -7.68
CA VAL A 175 17.95 16.51 -9.13
C VAL A 175 17.06 15.41 -9.67
N ARG A 176 16.96 14.27 -8.97
CA ARG A 176 16.12 13.14 -9.40
C ARG A 176 14.64 13.51 -9.46
N THR A 177 14.16 14.25 -8.48
CA THR A 177 12.78 14.73 -8.44
C THR A 177 12.51 15.72 -9.57
N ALA A 178 13.45 16.64 -9.83
CA ALA A 178 13.34 17.57 -10.95
C ALA A 178 13.30 16.87 -12.31
N VAL A 179 14.11 15.80 -12.51
CA VAL A 179 14.07 14.98 -13.72
C VAL A 179 12.72 14.28 -13.89
N LEU A 180 12.17 13.70 -12.81
CA LEU A 180 10.90 12.96 -12.89
C LEU A 180 9.69 13.88 -13.09
N ASN A 181 9.78 15.12 -12.63
CA ASN A 181 8.75 16.14 -12.80
C ASN A 181 8.93 16.97 -14.08
N ASP A 182 9.93 16.65 -14.89
CA ASP A 182 10.30 17.41 -16.10
C ASP A 182 10.58 18.91 -15.84
N THR A 183 11.13 19.23 -14.67
CA THR A 183 11.43 20.59 -14.23
C THR A 183 12.93 20.88 -14.11
N LEU A 184 13.78 19.93 -14.52
CA LEU A 184 15.23 20.04 -14.38
C LEU A 184 15.79 21.23 -15.17
N GLU A 185 15.33 21.41 -16.38
CA GLU A 185 15.77 22.50 -17.25
C GLU A 185 15.41 23.87 -16.66
N ASP A 186 14.19 24.02 -16.17
CA ASP A 186 13.73 25.25 -15.51
C ASP A 186 14.57 25.58 -14.27
N ALA A 187 14.92 24.57 -13.46
CA ALA A 187 15.80 24.73 -12.31
C ALA A 187 17.21 25.18 -12.74
N PHE A 188 17.73 24.65 -13.85
CA PHE A 188 19.01 25.10 -14.39
C PHE A 188 18.94 26.52 -14.96
N ARG A 189 17.88 26.88 -15.68
CA ARG A 189 17.67 28.24 -16.22
C ARG A 189 17.59 29.28 -15.10
N MET A 190 16.90 28.97 -14.00
CA MET A 190 16.82 29.86 -12.83
C MET A 190 18.19 30.07 -12.16
N ARG A 191 18.99 29.02 -12.06
CA ARG A 191 20.30 29.07 -11.38
C ARG A 191 21.43 29.61 -12.24
N TYR A 192 21.37 29.37 -13.55
CA TYR A 192 22.39 29.73 -14.53
C TYR A 192 21.75 30.50 -15.68
N SER A 193 21.79 31.83 -15.60
CA SER A 193 21.12 32.72 -16.57
C SER A 193 21.60 32.55 -18.04
N ARG A 194 22.75 31.92 -18.23
CA ARG A 194 23.34 31.64 -19.57
C ARG A 194 23.16 30.17 -20.00
N PHE A 195 22.40 29.39 -19.25
CA PHE A 195 22.16 27.99 -19.62
C PHE A 195 21.36 27.91 -20.91
N ARG A 196 21.89 27.16 -21.89
CA ARG A 196 21.24 26.79 -23.15
C ARG A 196 21.23 25.28 -23.26
N PRO A 197 20.08 24.59 -23.40
CA PRO A 197 20.05 23.16 -23.68
C PRO A 197 20.62 22.88 -25.09
N ALA A 198 21.22 21.71 -25.27
CA ALA A 198 21.88 21.33 -26.53
C ALA A 198 20.95 21.28 -27.75
N ASN A 199 19.63 21.26 -27.54
CA ASN A 199 18.61 21.16 -28.61
C ASN A 199 17.99 22.50 -29.00
N ASP A 200 18.39 23.61 -28.40
CA ASP A 200 17.81 24.96 -28.65
C ASP A 200 18.35 25.58 -29.96
N ASP A 201 19.43 25.02 -30.52
CA ASP A 201 20.05 25.53 -31.78
C ASP A 201 19.24 25.25 -33.05
N GLY A 202 18.17 24.42 -32.96
CA GLY A 202 17.34 24.04 -34.10
C GLY A 202 16.07 24.88 -34.32
N ALA A 203 15.59 25.59 -33.31
CA ALA A 203 14.29 26.30 -33.40
C ALA A 203 14.39 27.75 -33.89
N SER A 204 15.59 28.35 -33.88
CA SER A 204 15.79 29.76 -34.28
C SER A 204 16.00 29.97 -35.75
N ALA A 205 16.25 28.91 -36.54
CA ALA A 205 16.54 29.04 -37.98
C ALA A 205 15.30 28.91 -38.88
N ALA A 206 14.11 28.60 -38.34
CA ALA A 206 12.91 28.34 -39.16
C ALA A 206 11.89 29.52 -39.24
N VAL A 207 12.20 30.70 -38.70
CA VAL A 207 11.30 31.88 -38.72
C VAL A 207 11.81 33.04 -39.59
N ALA A 208 12.89 32.82 -40.36
CA ALA A 208 13.41 33.85 -41.30
C ALA A 208 13.51 33.30 -42.72
N GLN A 209 12.36 32.93 -43.33
CA GLN A 209 12.17 32.88 -44.80
C GLN A 209 10.71 33.27 -45.11
#